data_a330b5e2f783f62f698d01aa765d91f6
#
_entry.id   a330b5e2f783f62f698d01aa765d91f6
#
_cell.length_a   1.000
_cell.length_b   1.000
_cell.length_c   1.000
_cell.angle_alpha   90.00
_cell.angle_beta   90.00
_cell.angle_gamma   90.00
#
_symmetry.space_group_name_H-M   'P 1'
#
loop_
_entity.id
_entity.type
_entity.pdbx_description
1 polymer ?
#
loop_
_entity_poly.entity_id
_entity_poly.type
_entity_poly.pdbx_seq_one_letter_code
_entity_poly.pdbx_strand_id
1 'polypeptide(L)'
;LNFCKPLILGEHQIENAASAIAASYEIKRMGYKIKKKLINNALIKTVWPGRLEKFYINDIPIYLDGAHNVAGAEQLAKFLRIDNKNTWLIIGMLNHKNITLFLRSLKKYISGVIAIKIPDEKNAFTVKEISNVCKKLNIFCIKKKNIISAQNYLIKNINPEKILITGSLYLIGKVRKLFI
;
A
#
# COMPACT_ATOMS: atom_id res chain seq x y z
N LEU A 1 -11.37 -26.47 -9.47
CA LEU A 1 -9.93 -26.61 -9.19
C LEU A 1 -9.59 -25.89 -7.88
N ASN A 2 -9.23 -26.62 -6.81
CA ASN A 2 -8.85 -26.00 -5.54
C ASN A 2 -7.36 -25.66 -5.54
N PHE A 3 -7.04 -24.38 -5.37
CA PHE A 3 -5.69 -23.85 -5.20
C PHE A 3 -5.54 -23.16 -3.84
N CYS A 4 -4.30 -23.09 -3.35
CA CYS A 4 -3.99 -22.36 -2.14
C CYS A 4 -4.23 -20.85 -2.34
N LYS A 5 -4.66 -20.17 -1.27
CA LYS A 5 -4.75 -18.71 -1.27
C LYS A 5 -3.34 -18.10 -1.40
N PRO A 6 -3.16 -17.04 -2.20
CA PRO A 6 -1.85 -16.38 -2.30
C PRO A 6 -1.43 -15.75 -0.97
N LEU A 7 -0.12 -15.74 -0.71
CA LEU A 7 0.46 -15.11 0.47
C LEU A 7 0.32 -13.58 0.44
N ILE A 8 0.35 -12.98 -0.76
CA ILE A 8 0.23 -11.53 -0.94
C ILE A 8 -1.17 -11.07 -0.50
N LEU A 9 -1.24 -10.05 0.35
CA LEU A 9 -2.48 -9.53 0.90
C LEU A 9 -3.30 -8.72 -0.13
N GLY A 10 -4.63 -8.71 0.05
CA GLY A 10 -5.59 -7.97 -0.76
C GLY A 10 -6.46 -8.86 -1.64
N GLU A 11 -7.76 -8.55 -1.73
CA GLU A 11 -8.73 -9.35 -2.52
C GLU A 11 -8.35 -9.43 -4.00
N HIS A 12 -7.85 -8.33 -4.59
CA HIS A 12 -7.38 -8.28 -5.97
C HIS A 12 -6.20 -9.23 -6.25
N GLN A 13 -5.47 -9.67 -5.22
CA GLN A 13 -4.40 -10.66 -5.39
C GLN A 13 -4.95 -12.07 -5.65
N ILE A 14 -6.19 -12.34 -5.27
CA ILE A 14 -6.87 -13.58 -5.63
C ILE A 14 -7.15 -13.59 -7.14
N GLU A 15 -7.60 -12.47 -7.72
CA GLU A 15 -7.82 -12.31 -9.17
C GLU A 15 -6.50 -12.41 -9.95
N ASN A 16 -5.45 -11.76 -9.45
CA ASN A 16 -4.12 -11.87 -10.03
C ASN A 16 -3.59 -13.31 -10.00
N ALA A 17 -3.79 -14.02 -8.88
CA ALA A 17 -3.43 -15.43 -8.75
C ALA A 17 -4.22 -16.30 -9.72
N ALA A 18 -5.53 -16.06 -9.90
CA ALA A 18 -6.36 -16.78 -10.88
C ALA A 18 -5.82 -16.61 -12.30
N SER A 19 -5.45 -15.39 -12.68
CA SER A 19 -4.85 -15.08 -13.98
C SER A 19 -3.50 -15.79 -14.15
N ALA A 20 -2.64 -15.80 -13.13
CA ALA A 20 -1.36 -16.50 -13.15
C ALA A 20 -1.53 -18.02 -13.26
N ILE A 21 -2.54 -18.59 -12.57
CA ILE A 21 -2.89 -20.01 -12.69
C ILE A 21 -3.34 -20.32 -14.12
N ALA A 22 -4.24 -19.52 -14.70
CA ALA A 22 -4.72 -19.72 -16.08
C ALA A 22 -3.54 -19.69 -17.07
N ALA A 23 -2.67 -18.68 -16.97
CA ALA A 23 -1.46 -18.59 -17.79
C ALA A 23 -0.55 -19.83 -17.63
N SER A 24 -0.38 -20.33 -16.38
CA SER A 24 0.39 -21.55 -16.13
C SER A 24 -0.17 -22.80 -16.82
N TYR A 25 -1.50 -22.89 -16.95
CA TYR A 25 -2.16 -23.98 -17.69
C TYR A 25 -1.97 -23.86 -19.20
N GLU A 26 -2.01 -22.63 -19.74
CA GLU A 26 -1.70 -22.44 -21.18
C GLU A 26 -0.24 -22.80 -21.49
N ILE A 27 0.71 -22.38 -20.65
CA ILE A 27 2.12 -22.79 -20.79
C ILE A 27 2.27 -24.30 -20.70
N LYS A 28 1.52 -24.97 -19.81
CA LYS A 28 1.49 -26.43 -19.74
C LYS A 28 0.97 -27.07 -21.05
N ARG A 29 -0.07 -26.49 -21.70
CA ARG A 29 -0.60 -26.94 -23.00
C ARG A 29 0.44 -26.80 -24.12
N MET A 30 1.37 -25.85 -24.02
CA MET A 30 2.51 -25.69 -24.93
C MET A 30 3.63 -26.74 -24.72
N GLY A 31 3.44 -27.72 -23.80
CA GLY A 31 4.39 -28.85 -23.58
C GLY A 31 5.29 -28.70 -22.35
N TYR A 32 5.23 -27.60 -21.62
CA TYR A 32 6.03 -27.41 -20.38
C TYR A 32 5.50 -28.26 -19.24
N LYS A 33 6.41 -28.85 -18.45
CA LYS A 33 6.04 -29.72 -17.30
C LYS A 33 5.71 -28.90 -16.06
N ILE A 34 4.47 -28.42 -15.94
CA ILE A 34 3.96 -27.67 -14.78
C ILE A 34 3.04 -28.57 -13.95
N LYS A 35 3.44 -28.87 -12.71
CA LYS A 35 2.62 -29.64 -11.75
C LYS A 35 1.81 -28.69 -10.87
N LYS A 36 0.58 -29.06 -10.51
CA LYS A 36 -0.31 -28.31 -9.58
C LYS A 36 0.40 -27.99 -8.25
N LYS A 37 1.22 -28.91 -7.71
CA LYS A 37 2.01 -28.70 -6.48
C LYS A 37 2.96 -27.51 -6.61
N LEU A 38 3.58 -27.31 -7.78
CA LEU A 38 4.48 -26.17 -8.03
C LEU A 38 3.72 -24.85 -8.04
N ILE A 39 2.53 -24.82 -8.66
CA ILE A 39 1.67 -23.63 -8.65
C ILE A 39 1.25 -23.27 -7.22
N ASN A 40 0.79 -24.26 -6.43
CA ASN A 40 0.42 -24.01 -5.03
C ASN A 40 1.63 -23.52 -4.21
N ASN A 41 2.79 -24.11 -4.38
CA ASN A 41 4.02 -23.66 -3.71
C ASN A 41 4.39 -22.22 -4.10
N ALA A 42 4.23 -21.85 -5.37
CA ALA A 42 4.45 -20.49 -5.82
C ALA A 42 3.47 -19.52 -5.14
N LEU A 43 2.18 -19.81 -5.11
CA LEU A 43 1.16 -18.97 -4.49
C LEU A 43 1.46 -18.65 -3.02
N ILE A 44 1.85 -19.67 -2.23
CA ILE A 44 2.12 -19.51 -0.78
C ILE A 44 3.52 -18.96 -0.47
N LYS A 45 4.43 -18.89 -1.46
CA LYS A 45 5.80 -18.38 -1.27
C LYS A 45 6.07 -17.07 -1.98
N THR A 46 5.18 -16.64 -2.87
CA THR A 46 5.39 -15.38 -3.61
C THR A 46 5.31 -14.21 -2.65
N VAL A 47 6.40 -13.45 -2.59
CA VAL A 47 6.50 -12.17 -1.90
C VAL A 47 6.68 -11.08 -2.96
N TRP A 48 5.93 -10.00 -2.86
CA TRP A 48 6.08 -8.86 -3.74
C TRP A 48 6.26 -7.59 -2.92
N PRO A 49 7.45 -7.02 -2.88
CA PRO A 49 7.74 -5.82 -2.11
C PRO A 49 6.79 -4.67 -2.45
N GLY A 50 6.28 -3.98 -1.43
CA GLY A 50 5.38 -2.85 -1.61
C GLY A 50 3.96 -3.22 -2.12
N ARG A 51 3.50 -4.43 -1.84
CA ARG A 51 2.11 -4.87 -2.02
C ARG A 51 1.52 -5.30 -0.68
N LEU A 52 1.00 -4.33 0.08
CA LEU A 52 0.56 -4.52 1.47
C LEU A 52 1.61 -5.27 2.31
N GLU A 53 2.89 -4.99 2.03
CA GLU A 53 4.02 -5.60 2.73
C GLU A 53 4.02 -5.14 4.18
N LYS A 54 4.00 -6.09 5.11
CA LYS A 54 3.78 -5.82 6.54
C LYS A 54 5.09 -5.82 7.32
N PHE A 55 5.27 -4.78 8.11
CA PHE A 55 6.33 -4.63 9.11
C PHE A 55 5.73 -4.20 10.45
N TYR A 56 6.58 -4.05 11.47
CA TYR A 56 6.18 -3.57 12.79
C TYR A 56 7.17 -2.53 13.32
N ILE A 57 6.66 -1.52 14.04
CA ILE A 57 7.44 -0.62 14.87
C ILE A 57 6.71 -0.51 16.21
N ASN A 58 7.39 -0.88 17.33
CA ASN A 58 6.78 -0.88 18.68
C ASN A 58 5.39 -1.56 18.67
N ASP A 59 5.29 -2.75 18.10
CA ASP A 59 4.07 -3.55 17.94
C ASP A 59 2.97 -2.94 17.06
N ILE A 60 3.16 -1.74 16.54
CA ILE A 60 2.24 -1.13 15.58
C ILE A 60 2.49 -1.71 14.19
N PRO A 61 1.49 -2.35 13.54
CA PRO A 61 1.63 -2.86 12.19
C PRO A 61 1.72 -1.71 11.18
N ILE A 62 2.75 -1.78 10.35
CA ILE A 62 2.99 -0.86 9.23
C ILE A 62 2.84 -1.62 7.94
N TYR A 63 2.02 -1.10 7.04
CA TYR A 63 1.84 -1.64 5.70
C TYR A 63 2.46 -0.71 4.66
N LEU A 64 3.29 -1.27 3.80
CA LEU A 64 3.85 -0.58 2.63
C LEU A 64 3.09 -1.00 1.38
N ASP A 65 2.52 -0.04 0.66
CA ASP A 65 1.83 -0.32 -0.59
C ASP A 65 2.08 0.74 -1.65
N GLY A 66 2.42 0.31 -2.85
CA GLY A 66 2.74 1.17 -3.99
C GLY A 66 1.55 1.72 -4.77
N ALA A 67 0.34 1.65 -4.24
CA ALA A 67 -0.85 2.22 -4.87
C ALA A 67 -0.66 3.73 -5.11
N HIS A 68 -0.99 4.19 -6.31
CA HIS A 68 -0.76 5.57 -6.75
C HIS A 68 -1.83 6.07 -7.74
N ASN A 69 -2.93 5.33 -7.86
CA ASN A 69 -4.09 5.68 -8.69
C ASN A 69 -5.40 5.30 -7.96
N VAL A 70 -6.53 5.69 -8.54
CA VAL A 70 -7.86 5.49 -7.92
C VAL A 70 -8.16 4.02 -7.70
N ALA A 71 -7.90 3.16 -8.68
CA ALA A 71 -8.14 1.72 -8.55
C ALA A 71 -7.32 1.10 -7.39
N GLY A 72 -6.06 1.50 -7.24
CA GLY A 72 -5.22 1.09 -6.10
C GLY A 72 -5.78 1.60 -4.76
N ALA A 73 -6.26 2.85 -4.71
CA ALA A 73 -6.89 3.40 -3.51
C ALA A 73 -8.16 2.63 -3.11
N GLU A 74 -8.97 2.20 -4.08
CA GLU A 74 -10.16 1.39 -3.83
C GLU A 74 -9.81 0.01 -3.25
N GLN A 75 -8.74 -0.63 -3.74
CA GLN A 75 -8.24 -1.88 -3.16
C GLN A 75 -7.72 -1.69 -1.73
N LEU A 76 -7.01 -0.59 -1.47
CA LEU A 76 -6.60 -0.22 -0.10
C LEU A 76 -7.81 0.05 0.80
N ALA A 77 -8.85 0.72 0.31
CA ALA A 77 -10.09 0.96 1.04
C ALA A 77 -10.78 -0.35 1.43
N LYS A 78 -10.83 -1.35 0.53
CA LYS A 78 -11.34 -2.70 0.83
C LYS A 78 -10.53 -3.36 1.93
N PHE A 79 -9.20 -3.28 1.87
CA PHE A 79 -8.30 -3.83 2.89
C PHE A 79 -8.51 -3.16 4.26
N LEU A 80 -8.62 -1.83 4.31
CA LEU A 80 -8.81 -1.09 5.56
C LEU A 80 -10.18 -1.33 6.20
N ARG A 81 -11.20 -1.59 5.39
CA ARG A 81 -12.56 -1.85 5.85
C ARG A 81 -12.68 -3.13 6.72
N ILE A 82 -11.79 -4.11 6.54
CA ILE A 82 -11.90 -5.44 7.15
C ILE A 82 -11.85 -5.37 8.69
N ASP A 83 -10.98 -4.55 9.26
CA ASP A 83 -10.74 -4.51 10.70
C ASP A 83 -11.09 -3.17 11.37
N ASN A 84 -11.50 -2.18 10.58
CA ASN A 84 -11.93 -0.84 11.02
C ASN A 84 -11.04 -0.19 12.11
N LYS A 85 -9.72 -0.43 12.04
CA LYS A 85 -8.75 0.06 13.01
C LYS A 85 -8.44 1.54 12.80
N ASN A 86 -8.04 2.22 13.89
CA ASN A 86 -7.49 3.57 13.83
C ASN A 86 -6.24 3.60 12.95
N THR A 87 -6.44 3.85 11.66
CA THR A 87 -5.40 3.80 10.64
C THR A 87 -4.94 5.21 10.26
N TRP A 88 -3.64 5.43 10.34
CA TRP A 88 -3.01 6.66 9.85
C TRP A 88 -2.28 6.42 8.54
N LEU A 89 -2.49 7.36 7.62
CA LEU A 89 -1.87 7.31 6.30
C LEU A 89 -0.62 8.20 6.27
N ILE A 90 0.53 7.65 5.87
CA ILE A 90 1.68 8.45 5.45
C ILE A 90 1.73 8.43 3.93
N ILE A 91 1.66 9.60 3.29
CA ILE A 91 1.55 9.70 1.84
C ILE A 91 2.57 10.66 1.22
N GLY A 92 3.18 10.21 0.13
CA GLY A 92 3.87 11.02 -0.85
C GLY A 92 3.53 10.53 -2.25
N MET A 93 3.17 11.43 -3.16
CA MET A 93 2.64 11.06 -4.48
C MET A 93 3.24 11.95 -5.58
N LEU A 94 3.34 11.41 -6.80
CA LEU A 94 3.74 12.17 -7.98
C LEU A 94 2.63 13.12 -8.42
N ASN A 95 2.99 14.33 -8.86
CA ASN A 95 2.07 15.43 -9.12
C ASN A 95 1.16 15.24 -10.35
N HIS A 96 1.53 14.33 -11.28
CA HIS A 96 0.68 13.94 -12.42
C HIS A 96 -0.41 12.91 -12.05
N LYS A 97 -0.49 12.48 -10.78
CA LYS A 97 -1.52 11.56 -10.28
C LYS A 97 -2.69 12.32 -9.66
N ASN A 98 -3.87 11.72 -9.68
CA ASN A 98 -5.05 12.33 -9.08
C ASN A 98 -5.14 12.05 -7.57
N ILE A 99 -4.41 12.83 -6.78
CA ILE A 99 -4.37 12.69 -5.32
C ILE A 99 -5.73 12.95 -4.67
N THR A 100 -6.55 13.83 -5.26
CA THR A 100 -7.88 14.16 -4.71
C THR A 100 -8.81 12.95 -4.74
N LEU A 101 -8.89 12.25 -5.86
CA LEU A 101 -9.69 11.03 -5.97
C LEU A 101 -9.10 9.90 -5.13
N PHE A 102 -7.76 9.77 -5.11
CA PHE A 102 -7.05 8.81 -4.28
C PHE A 102 -7.44 8.95 -2.79
N LEU A 103 -7.31 10.14 -2.22
CA LEU A 103 -7.62 10.39 -0.82
C LEU A 103 -9.13 10.30 -0.53
N ARG A 104 -9.98 10.68 -1.49
CA ARG A 104 -11.44 10.53 -1.36
C ARG A 104 -11.86 9.07 -1.16
N SER A 105 -11.23 8.14 -1.88
CA SER A 105 -11.51 6.69 -1.74
C SER A 105 -11.12 6.15 -0.36
N LEU A 106 -10.10 6.74 0.28
CA LEU A 106 -9.59 6.29 1.58
C LEU A 106 -10.22 7.02 2.78
N LYS A 107 -10.84 8.19 2.57
CA LYS A 107 -11.28 9.10 3.64
C LYS A 107 -12.06 8.43 4.78
N LYS A 108 -12.95 7.49 4.46
CA LYS A 108 -13.81 6.82 5.46
C LYS A 108 -13.05 5.82 6.34
N TYR A 109 -11.84 5.44 5.97
CA TYR A 109 -11.09 4.34 6.58
C TYR A 109 -9.79 4.78 7.22
N ILE A 110 -9.52 6.09 7.24
CA ILE A 110 -8.31 6.67 7.82
C ILE A 110 -8.69 7.74 8.86
N SER A 111 -7.97 7.77 9.96
CA SER A 111 -8.15 8.76 11.03
C SER A 111 -7.40 10.06 10.75
N GLY A 112 -6.37 10.00 9.92
CA GLY A 112 -5.61 11.19 9.53
C GLY A 112 -4.51 10.85 8.51
N VAL A 113 -3.90 11.92 8.00
CA VAL A 113 -2.85 11.86 6.98
C VAL A 113 -1.59 12.56 7.49
N ILE A 114 -0.44 11.96 7.27
CA ILE A 114 0.84 12.67 7.31
C ILE A 114 1.35 12.83 5.88
N ALA A 115 1.43 14.07 5.44
CA ALA A 115 1.99 14.43 4.14
C ALA A 115 3.51 14.50 4.23
N ILE A 116 4.20 13.78 3.36
CA ILE A 116 5.66 13.86 3.19
C ILE A 116 6.01 14.06 1.71
N LYS A 117 7.19 14.60 1.45
CA LYS A 117 7.75 14.65 0.10
C LYS A 117 8.43 13.31 -0.22
N ILE A 118 8.35 12.85 -1.47
CA ILE A 118 9.16 11.72 -1.94
C ILE A 118 10.62 12.19 -2.03
N PRO A 119 11.57 11.52 -1.35
CA PRO A 119 12.99 11.90 -1.43
C PRO A 119 13.51 11.84 -2.88
N ASP A 120 14.34 12.82 -3.27
CA ASP A 120 15.00 12.89 -4.57
C ASP A 120 14.07 12.93 -5.79
N GLU A 121 12.75 13.16 -5.60
CA GLU A 121 11.75 13.19 -6.67
C GLU A 121 11.25 14.61 -6.89
N LYS A 122 11.62 15.20 -8.06
CA LYS A 122 11.24 16.57 -8.43
C LYS A 122 9.75 16.69 -8.78
N ASN A 123 9.19 15.66 -9.39
CA ASN A 123 7.81 15.61 -9.85
C ASN A 123 6.83 15.11 -8.77
N ALA A 124 7.20 15.21 -7.49
CA ALA A 124 6.31 14.88 -6.38
C ALA A 124 5.52 16.10 -5.92
N PHE A 125 4.27 15.88 -5.48
CA PHE A 125 3.54 16.88 -4.72
C PHE A 125 4.35 17.38 -3.54
N THR A 126 4.30 18.66 -3.28
CA THR A 126 4.79 19.24 -2.03
C THR A 126 3.89 18.90 -0.86
N VAL A 127 4.43 18.88 0.34
CA VAL A 127 3.61 18.64 1.56
C VAL A 127 2.48 19.69 1.72
N LYS A 128 2.67 20.91 1.21
CA LYS A 128 1.66 21.98 1.23
C LYS A 128 0.49 21.66 0.29
N GLU A 129 0.79 21.16 -0.93
CA GLU A 129 -0.25 20.78 -1.89
C GLU A 129 -1.06 19.60 -1.37
N ILE A 130 -0.42 18.56 -0.83
CA ILE A 130 -1.12 17.42 -0.21
C ILE A 130 -2.01 17.90 0.93
N SER A 131 -1.50 18.75 1.81
CA SER A 131 -2.25 19.31 2.94
C SER A 131 -3.46 20.15 2.47
N ASN A 132 -3.33 20.91 1.38
CA ASN A 132 -4.44 21.66 0.80
C ASN A 132 -5.55 20.75 0.25
N VAL A 133 -5.18 19.63 -0.37
CA VAL A 133 -6.15 18.62 -0.82
C VAL A 133 -6.86 17.98 0.37
N CYS A 134 -6.12 17.61 1.42
CA CYS A 134 -6.71 17.09 2.66
C CYS A 134 -7.73 18.08 3.26
N LYS A 135 -7.38 19.37 3.34
CA LYS A 135 -8.28 20.41 3.83
C LYS A 135 -9.58 20.48 3.02
N LYS A 136 -9.49 20.47 1.67
CA LYS A 136 -10.66 20.46 0.78
C LYS A 136 -11.55 19.23 0.97
N LEU A 137 -10.96 18.10 1.38
CA LEU A 137 -11.67 16.86 1.63
C LEU A 137 -12.12 16.71 3.09
N ASN A 138 -11.87 17.67 3.97
CA ASN A 138 -12.08 17.57 5.41
C ASN A 138 -11.40 16.33 6.01
N ILE A 139 -10.11 16.15 5.69
CA ILE A 139 -9.24 15.13 6.26
C ILE A 139 -8.19 15.82 7.14
N PHE A 140 -8.04 15.38 8.37
CA PHE A 140 -6.99 15.88 9.27
C PHE A 140 -5.60 15.55 8.67
N CYS A 141 -4.73 16.56 8.58
CA CYS A 141 -3.44 16.40 7.90
C CYS A 141 -2.31 17.11 8.64
N ILE A 142 -1.24 16.37 8.87
CA ILE A 142 0.01 16.84 9.46
C ILE A 142 1.10 16.82 8.39
N LYS A 143 1.93 17.85 8.36
CA LYS A 143 3.07 17.97 7.44
C LYS A 143 4.34 17.53 8.16
N LYS A 144 5.11 16.62 7.55
CA LYS A 144 6.42 16.20 8.04
C LYS A 144 7.47 16.25 6.93
N LYS A 145 8.73 16.42 7.33
CA LYS A 145 9.85 16.55 6.39
C LYS A 145 10.14 15.22 5.66
N ASN A 146 10.09 14.12 6.39
CA ASN A 146 10.45 12.78 5.89
C ASN A 146 9.73 11.69 6.66
N ILE A 147 9.96 10.45 6.24
CA ILE A 147 9.31 9.27 6.82
C ILE A 147 9.67 9.07 8.30
N ILE A 148 10.92 9.29 8.70
CA ILE A 148 11.38 9.10 10.09
C ILE A 148 10.65 10.08 11.02
N SER A 149 10.56 11.35 10.64
CA SER A 149 9.83 12.36 11.42
C SER A 149 8.33 12.10 11.44
N ALA A 150 7.77 11.48 10.39
CA ALA A 150 6.37 11.06 10.33
C ALA A 150 6.08 9.91 11.30
N GLN A 151 6.89 8.86 11.26
CA GLN A 151 6.76 7.69 12.13
C GLN A 151 6.94 8.06 13.60
N ASN A 152 8.00 8.80 13.94
CA ASN A 152 8.25 9.26 15.31
C ASN A 152 7.09 10.09 15.86
N TYR A 153 6.49 10.94 15.03
CA TYR A 153 5.34 11.72 15.45
C TYR A 153 4.12 10.83 15.72
N LEU A 154 3.82 9.86 14.85
CA LEU A 154 2.71 8.94 15.06
C LEU A 154 2.89 8.12 16.34
N ILE A 155 4.07 7.56 16.55
CA ILE A 155 4.36 6.72 17.72
C ILE A 155 4.25 7.53 19.01
N LYS A 156 4.82 8.75 19.06
CA LYS A 156 4.90 9.54 20.29
C LYS A 156 3.60 10.28 20.64
N ASN A 157 2.82 10.72 19.63
CA ASN A 157 1.72 11.66 19.86
C ASN A 157 0.34 11.09 19.54
N ILE A 158 0.25 10.04 18.72
CA ILE A 158 -1.02 9.51 18.23
C ILE A 158 -1.23 8.07 18.70
N ASN A 159 -0.18 7.26 18.67
CA ASN A 159 -0.21 5.82 18.96
C ASN A 159 -1.31 5.08 18.18
N PRO A 160 -1.28 5.10 16.82
CA PRO A 160 -2.31 4.50 16.00
C PRO A 160 -2.28 2.97 16.08
N GLU A 161 -3.40 2.31 15.82
CA GLU A 161 -3.45 0.84 15.75
C GLU A 161 -2.87 0.28 14.44
N LYS A 162 -2.70 1.13 13.41
CA LYS A 162 -2.19 0.77 12.09
C LYS A 162 -1.61 1.98 11.38
N ILE A 163 -0.51 1.78 10.66
CA ILE A 163 0.07 2.77 9.74
C ILE A 163 0.07 2.20 8.33
N LEU A 164 -0.44 2.96 7.37
CA LEU A 164 -0.34 2.66 5.94
C LEU A 164 0.55 3.70 5.26
N ILE A 165 1.61 3.27 4.60
CA ILE A 165 2.52 4.12 3.82
C ILE A 165 2.28 3.84 2.34
N THR A 166 1.88 4.85 1.56
CA THR A 166 1.47 4.65 0.16
C THR A 166 1.58 5.93 -0.68
N GLY A 167 1.15 5.85 -1.94
CA GLY A 167 1.06 6.95 -2.89
C GLY A 167 2.08 6.91 -4.01
N SER A 168 3.16 6.13 -3.87
CA SER A 168 4.17 5.99 -4.94
C SER A 168 5.08 4.79 -4.70
N LEU A 169 5.40 4.04 -5.75
CA LEU A 169 6.44 3.00 -5.71
C LEU A 169 7.82 3.58 -5.41
N TYR A 170 8.11 4.81 -5.86
CA TYR A 170 9.37 5.51 -5.53
C TYR A 170 9.49 5.77 -4.02
N LEU A 171 8.40 6.21 -3.38
CA LEU A 171 8.36 6.35 -1.93
C LEU A 171 8.59 5.01 -1.25
N ILE A 172 7.85 3.98 -1.64
CA ILE A 172 7.94 2.65 -1.03
C ILE A 172 9.35 2.07 -1.16
N GLY A 173 9.98 2.18 -2.32
CA GLY A 173 11.36 1.72 -2.53
C GLY A 173 12.39 2.39 -1.61
N LYS A 174 12.20 3.69 -1.29
CA LYS A 174 13.05 4.41 -0.33
C LYS A 174 12.75 4.01 1.12
N VAL A 175 11.47 3.94 1.47
CA VAL A 175 11.02 3.65 2.85
C VAL A 175 11.32 2.22 3.26
N ARG A 176 11.15 1.27 2.35
CA ARG A 176 11.38 -0.16 2.60
C ARG A 176 12.79 -0.43 3.15
N LYS A 177 13.79 0.31 2.69
CA LYS A 177 15.19 0.20 3.15
C LYS A 177 15.39 0.47 4.65
N LEU A 178 14.39 1.05 5.32
CA LEU A 178 14.44 1.31 6.77
C LEU A 178 13.95 0.10 7.60
N PHE A 179 13.41 -0.93 6.94
CA PHE A 179 12.81 -2.11 7.58
C PHE A 179 13.54 -3.42 7.28
N ILE A 180 14.57 -3.37 6.40
CA ILE A 180 15.35 -4.56 5.98
C ILE A 180 16.84 -4.34 6.22
#